data_bcab18107bc1d59ebad730d00d98ad20
#
_entry.id   bcab18107bc1d59ebad730d00d98ad20
#
_cell.length_a   1.000
_cell.length_b   1.000
_cell.length_c   1.000
_cell.angle_alpha   90.00
_cell.angle_beta   90.00
_cell.angle_gamma   90.00
#
_symmetry.space_group_name_H-M   'P 1'
#
loop_
_entity.id
_entity.type
_entity.pdbx_description
1 polymer ?
#
loop_
_entity_poly.entity_id
_entity_poly.type
_entity_poly.pdbx_seq_one_letter_code
_entity_poly.pdbx_strand_id
1 'polypeptide(L)'
;MYFSLKSDIEKGQYYDIASNTLVEKKSKFIAYIFNISCKNDAEEYLERIKNDNKDARHIVYIYSYLDKITNIPVINFSDDGEPQGTGTKAIYELISKERITNICIVIVRYFGGILLGAGPLSRAYLNSFRGALIKCDKYEILNYDIE
;
A
#
# COMPACT_ATOMS: atom_id res chain seq x y z
N MET A 1 21.14 0.22 0.40
CA MET A 1 20.50 0.20 1.72
C MET A 1 18.99 0.35 1.54
N TYR A 2 18.22 -0.57 2.12
CA TYR A 2 16.77 -0.55 2.05
C TYR A 2 16.17 -0.58 3.44
N PHE A 3 14.93 -0.11 3.52
CA PHE A 3 14.19 0.00 4.77
C PHE A 3 12.85 -0.69 4.65
N SER A 4 12.33 -1.20 5.76
CA SER A 4 10.94 -1.61 5.85
C SER A 4 10.26 -0.82 6.97
N LEU A 5 9.04 -1.18 7.28
CA LEU A 5 8.20 -0.46 8.23
C LEU A 5 7.78 -1.38 9.37
N LYS A 6 7.68 -0.80 10.56
CA LYS A 6 7.12 -1.48 11.74
C LYS A 6 6.23 -0.51 12.49
N SER A 7 5.39 -1.03 13.36
CA SER A 7 4.47 -0.22 14.14
C SER A 7 4.32 -0.82 15.53
N ASP A 8 4.17 0.05 16.53
CA ASP A 8 3.87 -0.36 17.90
C ASP A 8 2.36 -0.52 18.12
N ILE A 9 1.56 -0.23 17.10
CA ILE A 9 0.10 -0.34 17.17
C ILE A 9 -0.29 -1.81 17.06
N GLU A 10 -1.36 -2.19 17.75
CA GLU A 10 -1.93 -3.51 17.60
C GLU A 10 -2.31 -3.78 16.15
N LYS A 11 -2.10 -5.02 15.67
CA LYS A 11 -2.43 -5.40 14.30
C LYS A 11 -3.90 -5.18 14.02
N GLY A 12 -4.20 -4.67 12.83
CA GLY A 12 -5.55 -4.37 12.40
C GLY A 12 -6.32 -5.60 11.94
N GLN A 13 -7.50 -5.34 11.39
CA GLN A 13 -8.47 -6.35 10.96
C GLN A 13 -7.89 -7.42 10.04
N TYR A 14 -6.97 -7.02 9.15
CA TYR A 14 -6.33 -7.94 8.19
C TYR A 14 -4.92 -8.32 8.58
N TYR A 15 -4.53 -8.08 9.80
CA TYR A 15 -3.15 -8.20 10.27
C TYR A 15 -2.25 -7.10 9.72
N ASP A 16 -2.85 -6.01 9.26
CA ASP A 16 -2.11 -4.83 8.81
C ASP A 16 -1.39 -4.18 9.99
N ILE A 17 -0.20 -3.63 9.72
CA ILE A 17 0.59 -2.92 10.72
C ILE A 17 0.09 -1.50 10.94
N ALA A 18 -0.62 -0.94 9.97
CA ALA A 18 -1.24 0.37 10.07
C ALA A 18 -2.35 0.48 9.03
N SER A 19 -3.34 1.31 9.31
CA SER A 19 -4.40 1.64 8.37
C SER A 19 -4.86 3.07 8.58
N ASN A 20 -5.53 3.62 7.58
CA ASN A 20 -6.08 4.97 7.65
C ASN A 20 -7.26 5.09 6.70
N THR A 21 -8.30 5.78 7.15
CA THR A 21 -9.47 6.08 6.32
C THR A 21 -9.49 7.58 6.03
N LEU A 22 -9.61 7.90 4.74
CA LEU A 22 -9.75 9.26 4.25
C LEU A 22 -11.06 9.40 3.51
N VAL A 23 -11.81 10.45 3.76
CA VAL A 23 -13.03 10.76 3.01
C VAL A 23 -12.78 12.04 2.23
N GLU A 24 -13.02 11.98 0.91
CA GLU A 24 -12.85 13.10 0.00
C GLU A 24 -14.01 13.12 -0.98
N LYS A 25 -14.77 14.23 -1.03
CA LYS A 25 -15.96 14.35 -1.87
C LYS A 25 -16.87 13.10 -1.77
N LYS A 26 -17.12 12.67 -0.53
CA LYS A 26 -17.94 11.50 -0.18
C LYS A 26 -17.37 10.15 -0.61
N SER A 27 -16.27 10.09 -1.36
CA SER A 27 -15.55 8.84 -1.58
C SER A 27 -14.74 8.50 -0.34
N LYS A 28 -14.71 7.20 0.00
CA LYS A 28 -13.96 6.70 1.14
C LYS A 28 -12.78 5.88 0.65
N PHE A 29 -11.59 6.21 1.14
CA PHE A 29 -10.34 5.53 0.82
C PHE A 29 -9.80 4.92 2.09
N ILE A 30 -9.69 3.60 2.13
CA ILE A 30 -9.15 2.89 3.29
C ILE A 30 -7.81 2.29 2.90
N ALA A 31 -6.73 2.82 3.46
CA ALA A 31 -5.38 2.35 3.18
C ALA A 31 -4.92 1.39 4.26
N TYR A 32 -4.35 0.27 3.85
CA TYR A 32 -3.76 -0.74 4.73
C TYR A 32 -2.30 -0.94 4.35
N ILE A 33 -1.44 -1.08 5.35
CA ILE A 33 -0.02 -1.41 5.17
C ILE A 33 0.24 -2.77 5.83
N PHE A 34 0.91 -3.65 5.09
CA PHE A 34 1.29 -4.99 5.56
C PHE A 34 2.79 -5.19 5.42
N ASN A 35 3.37 -5.97 6.31
CA ASN A 35 4.71 -6.50 6.09
C ASN A 35 4.62 -7.75 5.22
N ILE A 36 5.50 -7.86 4.24
CA ILE A 36 5.61 -9.04 3.40
C ILE A 36 7.08 -9.38 3.17
N SER A 37 7.35 -10.61 2.78
CA SER A 37 8.69 -11.03 2.37
C SER A 37 8.71 -11.66 0.99
N CYS A 38 7.55 -11.93 0.40
CA CYS A 38 7.44 -12.56 -0.91
C CYS A 38 6.10 -12.20 -1.57
N LYS A 39 5.98 -12.54 -2.83
CA LYS A 39 4.76 -12.32 -3.60
C LYS A 39 3.54 -13.01 -2.99
N ASN A 40 3.73 -14.23 -2.50
CA ASN A 40 2.62 -15.01 -1.95
C ASN A 40 1.97 -14.32 -0.75
N ASP A 41 2.77 -13.68 0.10
CA ASP A 41 2.25 -12.91 1.24
C ASP A 41 1.30 -11.82 0.76
N ALA A 42 1.71 -11.05 -0.24
CA ALA A 42 0.92 -9.95 -0.79
C ALA A 42 -0.40 -10.48 -1.39
N GLU A 43 -0.32 -11.58 -2.15
CA GLU A 43 -1.50 -12.16 -2.78
C GLU A 43 -2.53 -12.63 -1.76
N GLU A 44 -2.09 -13.20 -0.64
CA GLU A 44 -2.99 -13.62 0.44
C GLU A 44 -3.75 -12.45 1.06
N TYR A 45 -3.06 -11.34 1.36
CA TYR A 45 -3.70 -10.15 1.90
C TYR A 45 -4.68 -9.54 0.90
N LEU A 46 -4.28 -9.46 -0.36
CA LEU A 46 -5.13 -8.93 -1.43
C LEU A 46 -6.41 -9.75 -1.58
N GLU A 47 -6.31 -11.07 -1.56
CA GLU A 47 -7.47 -11.94 -1.69
C GLU A 47 -8.46 -11.75 -0.56
N ARG A 48 -7.98 -11.66 0.68
CA ARG A 48 -8.85 -11.41 1.83
C ARG A 48 -9.58 -10.10 1.73
N ILE A 49 -8.86 -9.03 1.37
CA ILE A 49 -9.48 -7.70 1.23
C ILE A 49 -10.50 -7.69 0.11
N LYS A 50 -10.20 -8.30 -1.03
CA LYS A 50 -11.13 -8.39 -2.15
C LYS A 50 -12.39 -9.15 -1.78
N ASN A 51 -12.26 -10.24 -1.05
CA ASN A 51 -13.40 -11.05 -0.62
C ASN A 51 -14.32 -10.27 0.32
N ASP A 52 -13.77 -9.45 1.20
CA ASP A 52 -14.53 -8.69 2.17
C ASP A 52 -15.09 -7.37 1.62
N ASN A 53 -14.62 -6.92 0.46
CA ASN A 53 -14.97 -5.61 -0.10
C ASN A 53 -15.41 -5.73 -1.56
N LYS A 54 -16.32 -6.68 -1.84
CA LYS A 54 -16.79 -6.97 -3.20
C LYS A 54 -17.55 -5.81 -3.83
N ASP A 55 -18.11 -4.95 -3.02
CA ASP A 55 -18.86 -3.76 -3.45
C ASP A 55 -17.97 -2.51 -3.59
N ALA A 56 -16.69 -2.62 -3.30
CA ALA A 56 -15.76 -1.52 -3.50
C ALA A 56 -15.64 -1.19 -5.00
N ARG A 57 -15.50 0.11 -5.31
CA ARG A 57 -15.33 0.56 -6.71
C ARG A 57 -13.99 0.14 -7.25
N HIS A 58 -12.92 0.33 -6.46
CA HIS A 58 -11.56 -0.03 -6.84
C HIS A 58 -10.80 -0.53 -5.62
N ILE A 59 -9.89 -1.47 -5.84
CA ILE A 59 -8.93 -1.94 -4.82
C ILE A 59 -7.54 -1.80 -5.43
N VAL A 60 -6.94 -0.66 -5.16
CA VAL A 60 -5.62 -0.28 -5.67
C VAL A 60 -4.55 -0.90 -4.78
N TYR A 61 -3.47 -1.40 -5.39
CA TYR A 61 -2.38 -1.94 -4.57
C TYR A 61 -1.02 -1.67 -5.19
N ILE A 62 -0.02 -1.64 -4.33
CA ILE A 62 1.39 -1.68 -4.70
C ILE A 62 2.12 -2.48 -3.61
N TYR A 63 2.98 -3.42 -4.03
CA TYR A 63 3.81 -4.14 -3.09
C TYR A 63 5.23 -4.26 -3.61
N SER A 64 6.15 -4.38 -2.67
CA SER A 64 7.58 -4.48 -2.94
C SER A 64 8.20 -5.46 -1.96
N TYR A 65 9.05 -6.35 -2.46
CA TYR A 65 9.85 -7.24 -1.61
C TYR A 65 11.23 -7.42 -2.23
N LEU A 66 12.22 -7.69 -1.39
CA LEU A 66 13.57 -7.94 -1.86
C LEU A 66 13.67 -9.34 -2.43
N ASP A 67 14.15 -9.44 -3.67
CA ASP A 67 14.51 -10.71 -4.26
C ASP A 67 15.68 -11.30 -3.49
N LYS A 68 15.58 -12.56 -3.09
CA LYS A 68 16.59 -13.21 -2.24
C LYS A 68 17.90 -13.46 -2.95
N ILE A 69 17.89 -13.52 -4.28
CA ILE A 69 19.08 -13.77 -5.07
C ILE A 69 19.79 -12.47 -5.42
N THR A 70 19.04 -11.51 -5.98
CA THR A 70 19.62 -10.25 -6.47
C THR A 70 19.71 -9.17 -5.39
N ASN A 71 18.89 -9.29 -4.33
CA ASN A 71 18.79 -8.30 -3.27
C ASN A 71 18.29 -6.94 -3.78
N ILE A 72 17.52 -6.97 -4.87
CA ILE A 72 16.90 -5.81 -5.49
C ILE A 72 15.39 -5.91 -5.31
N PRO A 73 14.68 -4.79 -5.06
CA PRO A 73 13.23 -4.84 -4.91
C PRO A 73 12.51 -5.31 -6.17
N VAL A 74 11.56 -6.21 -5.97
CA VAL A 74 10.57 -6.60 -6.98
C VAL A 74 9.30 -5.84 -6.64
N ILE A 75 8.76 -5.09 -7.59
CA ILE A 75 7.60 -4.23 -7.37
C ILE A 75 6.48 -4.60 -8.31
N ASN A 76 5.27 -4.75 -7.77
CA ASN A 76 4.06 -4.96 -8.54
C ASN A 76 2.98 -3.98 -8.07
N PHE A 77 2.13 -3.55 -8.99
CA PHE A 77 1.06 -2.60 -8.66
C PHE A 77 -0.12 -2.73 -9.62
N SER A 78 -1.26 -2.22 -9.18
CA SER A 78 -2.45 -2.12 -10.02
C SER A 78 -3.27 -0.91 -9.60
N ASP A 79 -3.69 -0.12 -10.58
CA ASP A 79 -4.63 0.98 -10.38
C ASP A 79 -6.08 0.49 -10.37
N ASP A 80 -6.31 -0.77 -10.64
CA ASP A 80 -7.62 -1.46 -10.58
C ASP A 80 -8.75 -0.68 -11.25
N GLY A 81 -8.53 -0.24 -12.49
CA GLY A 81 -9.54 0.48 -13.26
C GLY A 81 -9.61 1.99 -13.00
N GLU A 82 -8.86 2.51 -12.04
CA GLU A 82 -8.66 3.97 -11.95
C GLU A 82 -7.84 4.44 -13.15
N PRO A 83 -7.90 5.72 -13.53
CA PRO A 83 -7.04 6.21 -14.61
C PRO A 83 -5.57 5.89 -14.32
N GLN A 84 -4.83 5.49 -15.35
CA GLN A 84 -3.47 5.00 -15.22
C GLN A 84 -2.59 5.92 -14.34
N GLY A 85 -1.93 5.33 -13.34
CA GLY A 85 -1.03 6.02 -12.45
C GLY A 85 -1.71 6.80 -11.33
N THR A 86 -3.02 6.99 -11.39
CA THR A 86 -3.74 7.83 -10.43
C THR A 86 -3.72 7.24 -9.01
N GLY A 87 -3.80 5.93 -8.90
CA GLY A 87 -3.78 5.27 -7.59
C GLY A 87 -2.39 4.98 -7.06
N THR A 88 -1.45 4.64 -7.93
CA THR A 88 -0.17 4.03 -7.50
C THR A 88 1.06 4.88 -7.75
N LYS A 89 1.08 5.76 -8.76
CA LYS A 89 2.31 6.43 -9.18
C LYS A 89 2.98 7.25 -8.08
N ALA A 90 2.21 8.09 -7.39
CA ALA A 90 2.77 8.94 -6.34
C ALA A 90 3.25 8.12 -5.15
N ILE A 91 2.56 7.02 -4.83
CA ILE A 91 2.96 6.10 -3.77
C ILE A 91 4.26 5.40 -4.16
N TYR A 92 4.35 4.92 -5.40
CA TYR A 92 5.57 4.31 -5.93
C TYR A 92 6.76 5.27 -5.82
N GLU A 93 6.58 6.52 -6.23
CA GLU A 93 7.64 7.53 -6.15
C GLU A 93 8.09 7.76 -4.70
N LEU A 94 7.14 7.82 -3.77
CA LEU A 94 7.44 8.02 -2.36
C LEU A 94 8.25 6.85 -1.78
N ILE A 95 7.78 5.62 -1.95
CA ILE A 95 8.48 4.45 -1.39
C ILE A 95 9.83 4.23 -2.06
N SER A 96 9.95 4.54 -3.35
CA SER A 96 11.23 4.43 -4.07
C SER A 96 12.24 5.46 -3.55
N LYS A 97 11.81 6.70 -3.37
CA LYS A 97 12.65 7.77 -2.84
C LYS A 97 13.14 7.42 -1.43
N GLU A 98 12.27 6.89 -0.60
CA GLU A 98 12.57 6.51 0.79
C GLU A 98 13.21 5.13 0.89
N ARG A 99 13.38 4.42 -0.23
CA ARG A 99 13.97 3.08 -0.33
C ARG A 99 13.25 2.06 0.56
N ILE A 100 11.92 2.18 0.63
CA ILE A 100 11.06 1.31 1.43
C ILE A 100 10.68 0.08 0.61
N THR A 101 10.84 -1.11 1.21
CA THR A 101 10.48 -2.38 0.61
C THR A 101 9.97 -3.35 1.69
N ASN A 102 9.65 -4.59 1.29
CA ASN A 102 9.06 -5.62 2.15
C ASN A 102 7.73 -5.16 2.76
N ILE A 103 6.94 -4.48 1.94
CA ILE A 103 5.61 -4.00 2.32
C ILE A 103 4.62 -4.23 1.19
N CYS A 104 3.36 -4.33 1.57
CA CYS A 104 2.22 -4.31 0.66
C CYS A 104 1.27 -3.21 1.12
N ILE A 105 0.86 -2.37 0.19
CA ILE A 105 -0.08 -1.27 0.42
C ILE A 105 -1.33 -1.57 -0.38
N VAL A 106 -2.49 -1.60 0.29
CA VAL A 106 -3.78 -1.83 -0.37
C VAL A 106 -4.70 -0.69 0.01
N ILE A 107 -5.33 -0.08 -0.99
CA ILE A 107 -6.27 1.02 -0.76
C ILE A 107 -7.60 0.67 -1.39
N VAL A 108 -8.61 0.52 -0.54
CA VAL A 108 -9.98 0.19 -0.93
C VAL A 108 -10.74 1.50 -1.09
N ARG A 109 -11.35 1.71 -2.26
CA ARG A 109 -12.13 2.92 -2.52
C ARG A 109 -13.62 2.58 -2.71
N TYR A 110 -14.45 3.28 -1.95
CA TYR A 110 -15.89 3.30 -2.13
C TYR A 110 -16.28 4.65 -2.72
N PHE A 111 -16.88 4.62 -3.92
CA PHE A 111 -17.27 5.84 -4.62
C PHE A 111 -18.47 6.51 -3.92
N GLY A 112 -18.37 7.82 -3.71
CA GLY A 112 -19.42 8.57 -3.02
C GLY A 112 -20.37 9.34 -3.92
N GLY A 113 -20.35 9.11 -5.23
CA GLY A 113 -21.25 9.75 -6.17
C GLY A 113 -20.73 11.07 -6.77
N ILE A 114 -19.60 11.56 -6.32
CA ILE A 114 -18.99 12.81 -6.80
C ILE A 114 -17.64 12.50 -7.41
N LEU A 115 -17.43 12.91 -8.67
CA LEU A 115 -16.15 12.72 -9.33
C LEU A 115 -15.11 13.66 -8.77
N LEU A 116 -13.88 13.16 -8.54
CA LEU A 116 -12.80 13.97 -7.98
C LEU A 116 -11.99 14.72 -9.04
N GLY A 117 -11.79 14.11 -10.21
CA GLY A 117 -10.81 14.56 -11.18
C GLY A 117 -9.44 13.93 -10.90
N ALA A 118 -8.57 13.87 -11.90
CA ALA A 118 -7.31 13.11 -11.85
C ALA A 118 -6.35 13.59 -10.76
N GLY A 119 -6.11 14.88 -10.65
CA GLY A 119 -5.19 15.43 -9.65
C GLY A 119 -5.66 15.21 -8.21
N PRO A 120 -6.88 15.64 -7.87
CA PRO A 120 -7.45 15.38 -6.55
C PRO A 120 -7.55 13.89 -6.22
N LEU A 121 -7.86 13.04 -7.20
CA LEU A 121 -7.95 11.60 -6.99
C LEU A 121 -6.58 11.02 -6.62
N SER A 122 -5.54 11.40 -7.35
CA SER A 122 -4.17 10.97 -7.04
C SER A 122 -3.74 11.39 -5.64
N ARG A 123 -4.06 12.64 -5.26
CA ARG A 123 -3.76 13.14 -3.91
C ARG A 123 -4.52 12.38 -2.83
N ALA A 124 -5.78 12.00 -3.09
CA ALA A 124 -6.58 11.24 -2.12
C ALA A 124 -5.96 9.86 -1.85
N TYR A 125 -5.52 9.16 -2.90
CA TYR A 125 -4.80 7.89 -2.72
C TYR A 125 -3.52 8.08 -1.93
N LEU A 126 -2.68 9.04 -2.33
CA LEU A 126 -1.42 9.29 -1.64
C LEU A 126 -1.64 9.67 -0.18
N ASN A 127 -2.60 10.54 0.10
CA ASN A 127 -2.86 11.02 1.46
C ASN A 127 -3.48 9.94 2.34
N SER A 128 -4.29 9.04 1.78
CA SER A 128 -4.80 7.89 2.55
C SER A 128 -3.65 6.99 2.99
N PHE A 129 -2.69 6.73 2.09
CA PHE A 129 -1.47 5.98 2.41
C PHE A 129 -0.63 6.72 3.45
N ARG A 130 -0.40 8.01 3.26
CA ARG A 130 0.40 8.82 4.20
C ARG A 130 -0.16 8.80 5.61
N GLY A 131 -1.48 8.81 5.74
CA GLY A 131 -2.12 8.72 7.05
C GLY A 131 -1.85 7.40 7.77
N ALA A 132 -1.67 6.32 7.03
CA ALA A 132 -1.24 5.05 7.59
C ALA A 132 0.27 5.04 7.84
N LEU A 133 1.05 5.57 6.89
CA LEU A 133 2.51 5.61 6.97
C LEU A 133 3.02 6.34 8.20
N ILE A 134 2.38 7.44 8.59
CA ILE A 134 2.79 8.24 9.74
C ILE A 134 2.72 7.46 11.06
N LYS A 135 1.96 6.37 11.08
CA LYS A 135 1.85 5.47 12.24
C LYS A 135 2.97 4.45 12.33
N CYS A 136 3.84 4.42 11.32
CA CYS A 136 4.91 3.43 11.20
C CYS A 136 6.27 4.08 11.44
N ASP A 137 7.21 3.25 11.90
CA ASP A 137 8.62 3.59 11.97
C ASP A 137 9.38 2.87 10.88
N LYS A 138 10.35 3.55 10.28
CA LYS A 138 11.21 2.99 9.27
C LYS A 138 12.42 2.34 9.95
N TYR A 139 12.80 1.15 9.50
CA TYR A 139 14.00 0.47 10.00
C TYR A 139 14.80 -0.11 8.86
N GLU A 140 16.12 -0.15 9.02
CA GLU A 140 17.02 -0.67 8.01
C GLU A 140 16.94 -2.19 7.93
N ILE A 141 16.86 -2.71 6.69
CA ILE A 141 16.92 -4.15 6.45
C ILE A 141 18.37 -4.55 6.38
N LEU A 142 18.77 -5.49 7.24
CA LEU A 142 20.13 -5.97 7.30
C LEU A 142 20.27 -7.25 6.48
N ASN A 143 21.38 -7.34 5.72
CA ASN A 143 21.61 -8.46 4.79
C ASN A 143 22.43 -9.55 5.45
N TYR A 144 21.95 -10.10 6.54
CA TYR A 144 22.64 -11.19 7.22
C TYR A 144 22.58 -12.50 6.48
N ASP A 145 21.64 -12.63 5.57
CA ASP A 145 21.28 -13.91 4.97
C ASP A 145 22.07 -14.22 3.72
N ILE A 146 23.06 -13.40 3.40
CA ILE A 146 23.84 -13.54 2.17
C ILE A 146 25.14 -14.25 2.46
N GLU A 147 25.10 -15.26 3.22
CA GLU A 147 26.31 -16.01 3.51
C GLU A 147 26.50 -17.18 2.59
#